data_868ae97938619662648b41b4f00f490a
#
_entry.id   868ae97938619662648b41b4f00f490a
#
_cell.length_a   1.000
_cell.length_b   1.000
_cell.length_c   1.000
_cell.angle_alpha   90.00
_cell.angle_beta   90.00
_cell.angle_gamma   90.00
#
_symmetry.space_group_name_H-M   'P 1'
#
loop_
_entity.id
_entity.type
_entity.pdbx_description
1 polymer ?
#
loop_
_entity_poly.entity_id
_entity_poly.type
_entity_poly.pdbx_seq_one_letter_code
_entity_poly.pdbx_strand_id
1 'polypeptide(L)'
;MKRINILVAFFICWGILIIASSMLLAVKNRKELLDFSRKIAERKVTIYPVRAPIVDCYGTKIAWTEWQFYLQCSVRRKKDMEKFFKELGIVFEPVHIVEKKCMIQNIPAAKAANAVKLARKYRFRLRKKTVRCLQKLPLTAQNFIGSTFLYYGINGLEAKYNDRMQGIPGIYQIMRGPSGRIEKNSFKIMLPMRSGRELRLQASLLELQCGLFPMEVIK
;
A
#
# COMPACT_ATOMS: atom_id res chain seq x y z
N MET A 1 21.47 -35.81 58.75
CA MET A 1 21.75 -34.43 58.26
C MET A 1 22.86 -34.38 57.21
N LYS A 2 24.01 -35.02 57.32
CA LYS A 2 25.11 -34.97 56.35
C LYS A 2 24.71 -35.37 54.90
N ARG A 3 23.87 -36.39 54.70
CA ARG A 3 23.43 -36.86 53.36
C ARG A 3 22.50 -35.87 52.66
N ILE A 4 21.65 -35.13 53.39
CA ILE A 4 20.75 -34.12 52.84
C ILE A 4 21.59 -32.93 52.34
N ASN A 5 22.60 -32.51 53.10
CA ASN A 5 23.46 -31.39 52.69
C ASN A 5 24.26 -31.70 51.42
N ILE A 6 24.68 -32.97 51.21
CA ILE A 6 25.37 -33.40 49.99
C ILE A 6 24.42 -33.32 48.79
N LEU A 7 23.16 -33.76 48.91
CA LEU A 7 22.18 -33.64 47.84
C LEU A 7 21.87 -32.19 47.48
N VAL A 8 21.70 -31.34 48.49
CA VAL A 8 21.46 -29.92 48.28
C VAL A 8 22.66 -29.26 47.56
N ALA A 9 23.88 -29.56 47.99
CA ALA A 9 25.09 -29.05 47.33
C ALA A 9 25.19 -29.50 45.86
N PHE A 10 24.83 -30.77 45.58
CA PHE A 10 24.80 -31.32 44.24
C PHE A 10 23.83 -30.54 43.33
N PHE A 11 22.58 -30.29 43.80
CA PHE A 11 21.60 -29.54 43.03
C PHE A 11 22.02 -28.08 42.80
N ILE A 12 22.66 -27.45 43.79
CA ILE A 12 23.17 -26.10 43.64
C ILE A 12 24.28 -26.04 42.58
N CYS A 13 25.26 -26.95 42.64
CA CYS A 13 26.32 -27.05 41.65
C CYS A 13 25.77 -27.32 40.24
N TRP A 14 24.78 -28.21 40.11
CA TRP A 14 24.11 -28.50 38.84
C TRP A 14 23.41 -27.28 38.29
N GLY A 15 22.68 -26.52 39.14
CA GLY A 15 22.01 -25.29 38.77
C GLY A 15 22.99 -24.23 38.27
N ILE A 16 24.13 -24.04 38.95
CA ILE A 16 25.17 -23.12 38.55
C ILE A 16 25.75 -23.52 37.17
N LEU A 17 25.95 -24.81 36.93
CA LEU A 17 26.47 -25.34 35.68
C LEU A 17 25.52 -25.10 34.51
N ILE A 18 24.21 -25.24 34.70
CA ILE A 18 23.18 -24.94 33.72
C ILE A 18 23.19 -23.43 33.39
N ILE A 19 23.24 -22.59 34.41
CA ILE A 19 23.26 -21.12 34.21
C ILE A 19 24.54 -20.71 33.46
N ALA A 20 25.70 -21.24 33.85
CA ALA A 20 26.97 -20.93 33.18
C ALA A 20 26.97 -21.38 31.71
N SER A 21 26.47 -22.60 31.42
CA SER A 21 26.38 -23.12 30.06
C SER A 21 25.44 -22.28 29.20
N SER A 22 24.29 -21.86 29.76
CA SER A 22 23.33 -20.99 29.07
C SER A 22 23.92 -19.61 28.73
N MET A 23 24.67 -19.03 29.67
CA MET A 23 25.37 -17.75 29.46
C MET A 23 26.45 -17.87 28.36
N LEU A 24 27.24 -18.92 28.40
CA LEU A 24 28.27 -19.16 27.39
C LEU A 24 27.68 -19.33 25.98
N LEU A 25 26.58 -20.09 25.86
CA LEU A 25 25.84 -20.25 24.61
C LEU A 25 25.28 -18.93 24.12
N ALA A 26 24.67 -18.14 24.99
CA ALA A 26 24.11 -16.84 24.64
C ALA A 26 25.17 -15.85 24.18
N VAL A 27 26.34 -15.84 24.79
CA VAL A 27 27.46 -14.95 24.40
C VAL A 27 28.10 -15.43 23.09
N LYS A 28 28.37 -16.74 22.96
CA LYS A 28 29.02 -17.33 21.78
C LYS A 28 28.17 -17.12 20.52
N ASN A 29 26.86 -17.35 20.61
CA ASN A 29 25.97 -17.30 19.46
C ASN A 29 25.29 -15.92 19.28
N ARG A 30 25.68 -14.92 20.09
CA ARG A 30 25.06 -13.59 20.07
C ARG A 30 25.02 -12.94 18.68
N LYS A 31 26.12 -13.03 17.94
CA LYS A 31 26.23 -12.46 16.59
C LYS A 31 25.28 -13.16 15.63
N GLU A 32 25.29 -14.49 15.61
CA GLU A 32 24.42 -15.29 14.74
C GLU A 32 22.93 -15.06 15.04
N LEU A 33 22.57 -15.03 16.33
CA LEU A 33 21.21 -14.76 16.79
C LEU A 33 20.73 -13.34 16.40
N LEU A 34 21.62 -12.34 16.53
CA LEU A 34 21.30 -10.98 16.11
C LEU A 34 21.14 -10.88 14.59
N ASP A 35 22.00 -11.53 13.81
CA ASP A 35 21.90 -11.54 12.36
C ASP A 35 20.65 -12.28 11.88
N PHE A 36 20.32 -13.40 12.51
CA PHE A 36 19.08 -14.12 12.26
C PHE A 36 17.84 -13.30 12.62
N SER A 37 17.84 -12.65 13.77
CA SER A 37 16.78 -11.74 14.21
C SER A 37 16.59 -10.58 13.22
N ARG A 38 17.70 -9.97 12.76
CA ARG A 38 17.64 -8.90 11.74
C ARG A 38 17.05 -9.40 10.42
N LYS A 39 17.49 -10.55 9.92
CA LYS A 39 16.96 -11.14 8.68
C LYS A 39 15.46 -11.39 8.73
N ILE A 40 14.93 -11.81 9.88
CA ILE A 40 13.50 -12.02 10.09
C ILE A 40 12.75 -10.67 10.19
N ALA A 41 13.32 -9.70 10.89
CA ALA A 41 12.72 -8.39 11.10
C ALA A 41 12.74 -7.51 9.84
N GLU A 42 13.74 -7.69 8.99
CA GLU A 42 13.90 -6.92 7.76
C GLU A 42 12.86 -7.32 6.71
N ARG A 43 12.21 -6.31 6.13
CA ARG A 43 11.28 -6.47 5.01
C ARG A 43 11.59 -5.47 3.92
N LYS A 44 11.72 -5.96 2.70
CA LYS A 44 11.77 -5.10 1.51
C LYS A 44 10.34 -4.77 1.08
N VAL A 45 10.07 -3.49 0.94
CA VAL A 45 8.77 -2.97 0.50
C VAL A 45 8.99 -2.23 -0.80
N THR A 46 8.29 -2.66 -1.85
CA THR A 46 8.27 -1.96 -3.13
C THR A 46 7.13 -0.95 -3.11
N ILE A 47 7.45 0.30 -3.37
CA ILE A 47 6.48 1.39 -3.48
C ILE A 47 6.45 1.83 -4.94
N TYR A 48 5.29 1.70 -5.56
CA TYR A 48 5.09 2.13 -6.94
C TYR A 48 4.77 3.62 -6.98
N PRO A 49 5.34 4.37 -7.92
CA PRO A 49 5.01 5.76 -8.13
C PRO A 49 3.57 5.90 -8.64
N VAL A 50 3.03 7.10 -8.48
CA VAL A 50 1.77 7.46 -9.12
C VAL A 50 2.03 7.53 -10.62
N ARG A 51 1.20 6.82 -11.40
CA ARG A 51 1.30 6.79 -12.85
C ARG A 51 1.08 8.19 -13.43
N ALA A 52 1.92 8.60 -14.34
CA ALA A 52 1.89 9.93 -14.94
C ALA A 52 0.58 10.18 -15.72
N PRO A 53 0.13 11.44 -15.82
CA PRO A 53 -1.07 11.77 -16.56
C PRO A 53 -0.85 11.71 -18.09
N ILE A 54 -1.96 11.52 -18.80
CA ILE A 54 -2.08 11.81 -20.22
C ILE A 54 -2.76 13.17 -20.32
N VAL A 55 -2.17 14.09 -21.05
CA VAL A 55 -2.69 15.45 -21.24
C VAL A 55 -2.87 15.76 -22.73
N ASP A 56 -3.76 16.67 -23.02
CA ASP A 56 -3.95 17.20 -24.38
C ASP A 56 -2.86 18.21 -24.77
N CYS A 57 -2.96 18.80 -25.97
CA CYS A 57 -2.03 19.81 -26.44
C CYS A 57 -2.03 21.08 -25.57
N TYR A 58 -3.11 21.37 -24.84
CA TYR A 58 -3.26 22.50 -23.93
C TYR A 58 -2.87 22.20 -22.49
N GLY A 59 -2.51 20.95 -22.18
CA GLY A 59 -2.18 20.52 -20.83
C GLY A 59 -3.39 20.07 -19.99
N THR A 60 -4.59 19.95 -20.60
CA THR A 60 -5.77 19.45 -19.91
C THR A 60 -5.64 17.95 -19.68
N LYS A 61 -5.93 17.52 -18.46
CA LYS A 61 -5.80 16.11 -18.10
C LYS A 61 -6.90 15.28 -18.77
N ILE A 62 -6.52 14.34 -19.60
CA ILE A 62 -7.38 13.36 -20.24
C ILE A 62 -7.51 12.11 -19.36
N ALA A 63 -6.36 11.58 -18.88
CA ALA A 63 -6.30 10.47 -17.95
C ALA A 63 -5.30 10.79 -16.85
N TRP A 64 -5.67 10.56 -15.60
CA TRP A 64 -4.82 10.85 -14.45
C TRP A 64 -5.05 9.83 -13.33
N THR A 65 -4.17 9.81 -12.36
CA THR A 65 -4.26 8.89 -11.23
C THR A 65 -4.54 9.67 -9.96
N GLU A 66 -5.59 9.26 -9.24
CA GLU A 66 -5.98 9.84 -7.96
C GLU A 66 -5.91 8.83 -6.83
N TRP A 67 -5.74 9.33 -5.60
CA TRP A 67 -5.88 8.56 -4.40
C TRP A 67 -7.34 8.49 -4.00
N GLN A 68 -7.87 7.29 -3.96
CA GLN A 68 -9.21 7.02 -3.45
C GLN A 68 -9.14 6.34 -2.10
N PHE A 69 -9.87 6.86 -1.15
CA PHE A 69 -10.00 6.24 0.17
C PHE A 69 -11.18 5.28 0.18
N TYR A 70 -11.03 4.21 0.93
CA TYR A 70 -12.11 3.27 1.14
C TYR A 70 -12.07 2.70 2.55
N LEU A 71 -13.25 2.37 3.06
CA LEU A 71 -13.42 1.66 4.30
C LEU A 71 -13.71 0.19 3.99
N GLN A 72 -12.97 -0.70 4.63
CA GLN A 72 -13.21 -2.13 4.58
C GLN A 72 -13.51 -2.62 5.98
N CYS A 73 -14.67 -3.24 6.18
CA CYS A 73 -15.00 -3.85 7.47
C CYS A 73 -15.78 -5.16 7.32
N SER A 74 -15.82 -5.94 8.40
CA SER A 74 -16.62 -7.17 8.45
C SER A 74 -18.11 -6.85 8.44
N VAL A 75 -18.92 -7.73 7.84
CA VAL A 75 -20.40 -7.64 7.82
C VAL A 75 -20.97 -7.51 9.23
N ARG A 76 -20.34 -8.12 10.24
CA ARG A 76 -20.76 -8.00 11.66
C ARG A 76 -20.80 -6.55 12.17
N ARG A 77 -20.03 -5.65 11.57
CA ARG A 77 -19.96 -4.23 11.93
C ARG A 77 -20.75 -3.31 10.99
N LYS A 78 -21.75 -3.86 10.29
CA LYS A 78 -22.57 -3.11 9.33
C LYS A 78 -23.21 -1.87 9.98
N LYS A 79 -23.82 -2.02 11.15
CA LYS A 79 -24.46 -0.90 11.88
C LYS A 79 -23.48 0.24 12.21
N ASP A 80 -22.27 -0.07 12.61
CA ASP A 80 -21.23 0.94 12.89
C ASP A 80 -20.81 1.65 11.60
N MET A 81 -20.72 0.89 10.50
CA MET A 81 -20.38 1.43 9.19
C MET A 81 -21.47 2.37 8.67
N GLU A 82 -22.75 2.01 8.83
CA GLU A 82 -23.89 2.86 8.50
C GLU A 82 -23.85 4.19 9.28
N LYS A 83 -23.62 4.14 10.60
CA LYS A 83 -23.49 5.34 11.43
C LYS A 83 -22.31 6.21 10.99
N PHE A 84 -21.17 5.60 10.68
CA PHE A 84 -19.99 6.29 10.18
C PHE A 84 -20.29 7.06 8.88
N PHE A 85 -20.92 6.41 7.89
CA PHE A 85 -21.25 7.04 6.61
C PHE A 85 -22.35 8.09 6.76
N LYS A 86 -23.32 7.88 7.66
CA LYS A 86 -24.34 8.88 8.00
C LYS A 86 -23.72 10.14 8.61
N GLU A 87 -22.80 10.01 9.57
CA GLU A 87 -22.06 11.15 10.14
C GLU A 87 -21.19 11.86 9.09
N LEU A 88 -20.69 11.13 8.09
CA LEU A 88 -19.94 11.69 6.97
C LEU A 88 -20.82 12.35 5.91
N GLY A 89 -22.15 12.19 6.00
CA GLY A 89 -23.11 12.67 5.01
C GLY A 89 -22.94 11.98 3.65
N ILE A 90 -22.69 10.68 3.64
CA ILE A 90 -22.54 9.84 2.43
C ILE A 90 -23.59 8.76 2.50
N VAL A 91 -24.24 8.49 1.35
CA VAL A 91 -25.18 7.37 1.22
C VAL A 91 -24.43 6.06 1.45
N PHE A 92 -25.03 5.18 2.25
CA PHE A 92 -24.43 3.89 2.58
C PHE A 92 -24.80 2.85 1.52
N GLU A 93 -23.88 2.62 0.59
CA GLU A 93 -23.99 1.66 -0.51
C GLU A 93 -22.73 0.79 -0.60
N PRO A 94 -22.54 -0.15 0.33
CA PRO A 94 -21.34 -0.95 0.35
C PRO A 94 -21.37 -2.06 -0.70
N VAL A 95 -20.24 -2.30 -1.33
CA VAL A 95 -20.04 -3.48 -2.15
C VAL A 95 -19.70 -4.67 -1.24
N HIS A 96 -20.48 -5.75 -1.35
CA HIS A 96 -20.24 -6.97 -0.61
C HIS A 96 -19.21 -7.86 -1.31
N ILE A 97 -18.20 -8.31 -0.55
CA ILE A 97 -17.25 -9.33 -1.00
C ILE A 97 -17.62 -10.63 -0.29
N VAL A 98 -18.29 -11.51 -1.03
CA VAL A 98 -18.87 -12.75 -0.51
C VAL A 98 -17.83 -13.68 0.10
N GLU A 99 -16.71 -13.89 -0.58
CA GLU A 99 -15.64 -14.78 -0.11
C GLU A 99 -15.02 -14.39 1.23
N LYS A 100 -14.95 -13.10 1.53
CA LYS A 100 -14.29 -12.59 2.76
C LYS A 100 -15.27 -12.11 3.82
N LYS A 101 -16.57 -12.28 3.62
CA LYS A 101 -17.62 -11.74 4.51
C LYS A 101 -17.34 -10.28 4.91
N CYS A 102 -16.85 -9.48 3.96
CA CYS A 102 -16.44 -8.10 4.12
C CYS A 102 -17.30 -7.17 3.26
N MET A 103 -17.47 -5.96 3.73
CA MET A 103 -18.08 -4.85 2.98
C MET A 103 -17.03 -3.81 2.68
N ILE A 104 -17.08 -3.23 1.49
CA ILE A 104 -16.20 -2.15 1.07
C ILE A 104 -17.05 -1.01 0.54
N GLN A 105 -16.74 0.20 0.98
CA GLN A 105 -17.32 1.41 0.41
C GLN A 105 -16.26 2.48 0.21
N ASN A 106 -16.30 3.12 -0.96
CA ASN A 106 -15.40 4.21 -1.30
C ASN A 106 -15.83 5.50 -0.59
N ILE A 107 -14.85 6.36 -0.33
CA ILE A 107 -15.02 7.66 0.32
C ILE A 107 -14.52 8.72 -0.65
N PRO A 108 -15.35 9.70 -1.03
CA PRO A 108 -14.94 10.81 -1.89
C PRO A 108 -13.76 11.58 -1.30
N ALA A 109 -12.84 12.01 -2.15
CA ALA A 109 -11.62 12.71 -1.73
C ALA A 109 -11.92 13.97 -0.88
N ALA A 110 -12.96 14.71 -1.24
CA ALA A 110 -13.41 15.89 -0.50
C ALA A 110 -13.74 15.62 0.99
N LYS A 111 -14.19 14.40 1.31
CA LYS A 111 -14.57 13.99 2.67
C LYS A 111 -13.48 13.19 3.39
N ALA A 112 -12.34 12.95 2.74
CA ALA A 112 -11.26 12.10 3.26
C ALA A 112 -10.70 12.60 4.61
N ALA A 113 -10.51 13.90 4.77
CA ALA A 113 -9.99 14.49 6.02
C ALA A 113 -10.92 14.23 7.21
N ASN A 114 -12.23 14.41 7.01
CA ASN A 114 -13.25 14.15 8.03
C ASN A 114 -13.36 12.64 8.31
N ALA A 115 -13.27 11.82 7.27
CA ALA A 115 -13.28 10.37 7.41
C ALA A 115 -12.13 9.85 8.27
N VAL A 116 -10.93 10.42 8.17
CA VAL A 116 -9.78 10.05 9.02
C VAL A 116 -10.05 10.35 10.49
N LYS A 117 -10.67 11.50 10.80
CA LYS A 117 -11.05 11.87 12.19
C LYS A 117 -12.10 10.91 12.75
N LEU A 118 -13.18 10.67 11.98
CA LEU A 118 -14.25 9.76 12.36
C LEU A 118 -13.80 8.30 12.46
N ALA A 119 -12.89 7.86 11.61
CA ALA A 119 -12.37 6.49 11.63
C ALA A 119 -11.68 6.16 12.97
N ARG A 120 -11.06 7.14 13.62
CA ARG A 120 -10.49 6.97 14.96
C ARG A 120 -11.58 6.74 16.01
N LYS A 121 -12.69 7.52 15.96
CA LYS A 121 -13.85 7.38 16.85
C LYS A 121 -14.45 5.97 16.76
N TYR A 122 -14.66 5.47 15.56
CA TYR A 122 -15.24 4.15 15.31
C TYR A 122 -14.24 3.00 15.31
N ARG A 123 -12.94 3.25 15.55
CA ARG A 123 -11.85 2.28 15.45
C ARG A 123 -11.84 1.55 14.11
N PHE A 124 -12.10 2.28 13.03
CA PHE A 124 -11.99 1.79 11.67
C PHE A 124 -10.60 2.07 11.10
N ARG A 125 -10.17 1.19 10.20
CA ARG A 125 -8.95 1.37 9.42
C ARG A 125 -9.32 1.79 8.00
N LEU A 126 -9.07 3.04 7.68
CA LEU A 126 -9.15 3.52 6.30
C LEU A 126 -7.99 2.97 5.49
N ARG A 127 -8.29 2.57 4.28
CA ARG A 127 -7.30 2.17 3.29
C ARG A 127 -7.35 3.16 2.12
N LYS A 128 -6.24 3.26 1.41
CA LYS A 128 -6.13 4.06 0.19
C LYS A 128 -5.69 3.17 -0.97
N LYS A 129 -6.23 3.43 -2.14
CA LYS A 129 -5.82 2.83 -3.41
C LYS A 129 -5.63 3.92 -4.44
N THR A 130 -4.79 3.69 -5.41
CA THR A 130 -4.71 4.52 -6.61
C THR A 130 -5.77 4.06 -7.60
N VAL A 131 -6.47 5.01 -8.20
CA VAL A 131 -7.47 4.77 -9.24
C VAL A 131 -7.11 5.60 -10.44
N ARG A 132 -7.13 5.00 -11.61
CA ARG A 132 -6.95 5.70 -12.88
C ARG A 132 -8.29 6.33 -13.26
N CYS A 133 -8.31 7.64 -13.32
CA CYS A 133 -9.47 8.43 -13.75
C CYS A 133 -9.31 8.80 -15.21
N LEU A 134 -10.42 8.81 -15.92
CA LEU A 134 -10.49 9.20 -17.33
C LEU A 134 -11.58 10.27 -17.48
N GLN A 135 -11.35 11.26 -18.32
CA GLN A 135 -12.38 12.22 -18.73
C GLN A 135 -13.55 11.48 -19.39
N LYS A 136 -14.73 12.11 -19.34
CA LYS A 136 -15.90 11.57 -20.05
C LYS A 136 -15.66 11.73 -21.57
N LEU A 137 -15.33 10.60 -22.20
CA LEU A 137 -15.02 10.50 -23.61
C LEU A 137 -15.92 9.46 -24.29
N PRO A 138 -16.14 9.52 -25.60
CA PRO A 138 -16.76 8.46 -26.37
C PRO A 138 -16.00 7.13 -26.22
N LEU A 139 -16.67 6.00 -26.38
CA LEU A 139 -16.10 4.69 -26.20
C LEU A 139 -14.86 4.45 -27.10
N THR A 140 -14.91 4.96 -28.32
CA THR A 140 -13.79 4.90 -29.28
C THR A 140 -12.55 5.60 -28.75
N ALA A 141 -12.70 6.80 -28.16
CA ALA A 141 -11.61 7.54 -27.54
C ALA A 141 -11.12 6.87 -26.26
N GLN A 142 -12.02 6.29 -25.45
CA GLN A 142 -11.63 5.52 -24.28
C GLN A 142 -10.78 4.31 -24.68
N ASN A 143 -11.16 3.58 -25.72
CA ASN A 143 -10.38 2.45 -26.25
C ASN A 143 -9.03 2.87 -26.80
N PHE A 144 -8.95 4.04 -27.45
CA PHE A 144 -7.70 4.62 -27.93
C PHE A 144 -6.75 4.98 -26.78
N ILE A 145 -7.24 5.65 -25.76
CA ILE A 145 -6.47 5.93 -24.52
C ILE A 145 -6.08 4.63 -23.86
N GLY A 146 -7.02 3.72 -23.71
CA GLY A 146 -6.82 2.41 -23.13
C GLY A 146 -7.11 2.35 -21.64
N SER A 147 -6.78 1.20 -21.08
CA SER A 147 -7.04 0.87 -19.68
C SER A 147 -5.77 0.41 -18.96
N THR A 148 -5.83 0.46 -17.64
CA THR A 148 -4.73 0.03 -16.77
C THR A 148 -5.22 -1.04 -15.78
N PHE A 149 -4.34 -1.97 -15.45
CA PHE A 149 -4.55 -2.90 -14.33
C PHE A 149 -3.43 -2.72 -13.33
N LEU A 150 -3.79 -2.35 -12.11
CA LEU A 150 -2.84 -1.97 -11.06
C LEU A 150 -1.92 -0.81 -11.53
N TYR A 151 -0.73 -1.14 -11.98
CA TYR A 151 0.31 -0.17 -12.40
C TYR A 151 0.65 -0.27 -13.88
N TYR A 152 0.09 -1.25 -14.61
CA TYR A 152 0.43 -1.55 -15.99
C TYR A 152 -0.68 -1.14 -16.94
N GLY A 153 -0.30 -0.57 -18.08
CA GLY A 153 -1.21 -0.36 -19.20
C GLY A 153 -1.52 -1.71 -19.88
N ILE A 154 -2.80 -1.96 -20.15
CA ILE A 154 -3.25 -3.21 -20.79
C ILE A 154 -3.42 -3.03 -22.30
N ASN A 155 -4.02 -1.92 -22.70
CA ASN A 155 -4.32 -1.62 -24.10
C ASN A 155 -4.18 -0.13 -24.40
N GLY A 156 -4.31 0.23 -25.69
CA GLY A 156 -4.26 1.60 -26.16
C GLY A 156 -2.92 2.32 -25.90
N LEU A 157 -2.99 3.62 -25.72
CA LEU A 157 -1.83 4.46 -25.39
C LEU A 157 -1.22 4.08 -24.03
N GLU A 158 -2.05 3.66 -23.10
CA GLU A 158 -1.60 3.21 -21.77
C GLU A 158 -0.63 2.03 -21.85
N ALA A 159 -0.87 1.08 -22.77
CA ALA A 159 0.05 -0.03 -23.01
C ALA A 159 1.27 0.39 -23.83
N LYS A 160 1.04 1.14 -24.91
CA LYS A 160 2.11 1.56 -25.84
C LYS A 160 3.19 2.38 -25.14
N TYR A 161 2.81 3.27 -24.22
CA TYR A 161 3.73 4.17 -23.51
C TYR A 161 3.87 3.80 -22.01
N ASN A 162 3.65 2.52 -21.70
CA ASN A 162 3.66 2.05 -20.31
C ASN A 162 4.94 2.42 -19.58
N ASP A 163 6.11 2.13 -20.14
CA ASP A 163 7.42 2.35 -19.49
C ASP A 163 7.71 3.82 -19.21
N ARG A 164 7.21 4.71 -20.06
CA ARG A 164 7.34 6.15 -19.88
C ARG A 164 6.46 6.65 -18.72
N MET A 165 5.22 6.19 -18.65
CA MET A 165 4.22 6.69 -17.70
C MET A 165 4.27 6.00 -16.33
N GLN A 166 4.70 4.76 -16.28
CA GLN A 166 4.71 3.98 -15.03
C GLN A 166 5.70 4.50 -14.01
N GLY A 167 6.86 5.02 -14.46
CA GLY A 167 7.97 5.37 -13.59
C GLY A 167 8.72 4.14 -13.05
N ILE A 168 9.66 4.39 -12.14
CA ILE A 168 10.50 3.35 -11.54
C ILE A 168 10.08 3.17 -10.09
N PRO A 169 9.68 1.94 -9.68
CA PRO A 169 9.32 1.68 -8.30
C PRO A 169 10.51 1.85 -7.36
N GLY A 170 10.27 2.42 -6.20
CA GLY A 170 11.26 2.52 -5.13
C GLY A 170 11.27 1.24 -4.29
N ILE A 171 12.47 0.82 -3.88
CA ILE A 171 12.66 -0.31 -2.95
C ILE A 171 13.15 0.25 -1.63
N TYR A 172 12.40 -0.06 -0.58
CA TYR A 172 12.67 0.40 0.77
C TYR A 172 12.81 -0.80 1.70
N GLN A 173 13.79 -0.72 2.57
CA GLN A 173 14.00 -1.70 3.63
C GLN A 173 13.43 -1.13 4.92
N ILE A 174 12.62 -1.92 5.61
CA ILE A 174 12.01 -1.57 6.89
C ILE A 174 12.24 -2.69 7.89
N MET A 175 12.38 -2.35 9.16
CA MET A 175 12.38 -3.32 10.24
C MET A 175 11.01 -3.36 10.93
N ARG A 176 10.55 -4.57 11.20
CA ARG A 176 9.34 -4.81 11.99
C ARG A 176 9.71 -5.42 13.31
N GLY A 177 9.25 -4.79 14.39
CA GLY A 177 9.38 -5.36 15.72
C GLY A 177 8.49 -6.60 15.92
N PRO A 178 8.61 -7.28 17.05
CA PRO A 178 7.86 -8.50 17.38
C PRO A 178 6.33 -8.33 17.30
N SER A 179 5.84 -7.11 17.56
CA SER A 179 4.42 -6.75 17.44
C SER A 179 3.95 -6.54 15.99
N GLY A 180 4.81 -6.74 14.99
CA GLY A 180 4.54 -6.47 13.57
C GLY A 180 4.51 -4.98 13.21
N ARG A 181 4.76 -4.08 14.16
CA ARG A 181 4.85 -2.63 13.92
C ARG A 181 6.20 -2.27 13.30
N ILE A 182 6.18 -1.28 12.42
CA ILE A 182 7.41 -0.74 11.84
C ILE A 182 8.14 0.03 12.94
N GLU A 183 9.42 -0.26 13.12
CA GLU A 183 10.28 0.48 14.06
C GLU A 183 10.55 1.89 13.54
N LYS A 184 10.48 2.85 14.44
CA LYS A 184 10.84 4.24 14.12
C LYS A 184 12.30 4.27 13.67
N ASN A 185 12.57 5.04 12.62
CA ASN A 185 13.92 5.22 12.05
C ASN A 185 14.54 3.98 11.38
N SER A 186 13.78 2.90 11.16
CA SER A 186 14.27 1.72 10.44
C SER A 186 14.17 1.82 8.92
N PHE A 187 13.65 2.93 8.41
CA PHE A 187 13.40 3.15 7.00
C PHE A 187 14.70 3.46 6.25
N LYS A 188 15.13 2.53 5.39
CA LYS A 188 16.31 2.70 4.53
C LYS A 188 15.91 2.65 3.07
N ILE A 189 16.33 3.65 2.30
CA ILE A 189 16.10 3.70 0.85
C ILE A 189 17.16 2.84 0.17
N MET A 190 16.74 1.78 -0.51
CA MET A 190 17.61 0.92 -1.31
C MET A 190 17.66 1.40 -2.75
N LEU A 191 16.47 1.71 -3.31
CA LEU A 191 16.31 2.30 -4.63
C LEU A 191 15.29 3.43 -4.53
N PRO A 192 15.63 4.67 -4.92
CA PRO A 192 14.69 5.78 -4.88
C PRO A 192 13.62 5.61 -5.95
N MET A 193 12.38 5.92 -5.57
CA MET A 193 11.25 5.95 -6.49
C MET A 193 11.41 7.11 -7.47
N ARG A 194 11.13 6.88 -8.76
CA ARG A 194 11.09 7.92 -9.79
C ARG A 194 9.72 7.94 -10.44
N SER A 195 9.09 9.10 -10.48
CA SER A 195 7.80 9.29 -11.16
C SER A 195 7.94 9.10 -12.66
N GLY A 196 6.87 8.61 -13.30
CA GLY A 196 6.78 8.57 -14.75
C GLY A 196 6.71 9.97 -15.37
N ARG A 197 6.88 10.03 -16.65
CA ARG A 197 6.77 11.28 -17.43
C ARG A 197 5.39 11.37 -18.06
N GLU A 198 4.80 12.55 -18.04
CA GLU A 198 3.52 12.78 -18.69
C GLU A 198 3.57 12.48 -20.19
N LEU A 199 2.44 12.05 -20.71
CA LEU A 199 2.24 11.82 -22.13
C LEU A 199 1.36 12.95 -22.66
N ARG A 200 1.90 13.75 -23.60
CA ARG A 200 1.17 14.85 -24.22
C ARG A 200 0.70 14.43 -25.61
N LEU A 201 -0.58 14.59 -25.87
CA LEU A 201 -1.18 14.33 -27.16
C LEU A 201 -1.11 15.60 -28.02
N GLN A 202 -1.10 15.45 -29.35
CA GLN A 202 -1.22 16.56 -30.28
C GLN A 202 -2.65 17.07 -30.39
N ALA A 203 -3.64 16.20 -30.15
CA ALA A 203 -5.04 16.57 -30.19
C ALA A 203 -5.50 17.24 -28.88
N SER A 204 -6.50 18.12 -29.05
CA SER A 204 -7.25 18.67 -27.91
C SER A 204 -8.27 17.70 -27.36
N LEU A 205 -8.72 17.95 -26.13
CA LEU A 205 -9.82 17.18 -25.52
C LEU A 205 -11.10 17.22 -26.35
N LEU A 206 -11.40 18.36 -26.99
CA LEU A 206 -12.56 18.50 -27.85
C LEU A 206 -12.50 17.61 -29.09
N GLU A 207 -11.32 17.53 -29.75
CA GLU A 207 -11.13 16.67 -30.91
C GLU A 207 -11.32 15.19 -30.52
N LEU A 208 -10.82 14.79 -29.35
CA LEU A 208 -11.03 13.43 -28.83
C LEU A 208 -12.51 13.17 -28.52
N GLN A 209 -13.26 14.16 -28.04
CA GLN A 209 -14.71 14.06 -27.81
C GLN A 209 -15.48 13.94 -29.14
N CYS A 210 -14.99 14.56 -30.20
CA CYS A 210 -15.55 14.44 -31.56
C CYS A 210 -15.11 13.16 -32.29
N GLY A 211 -14.26 12.31 -31.66
CA GLY A 211 -13.77 11.06 -32.26
C GLY A 211 -12.61 11.24 -33.22
N LEU A 212 -11.95 12.40 -33.22
CA LEU A 212 -10.73 12.63 -33.97
C LEU A 212 -9.52 12.18 -33.15
N PHE A 213 -8.74 11.26 -33.71
CA PHE A 213 -7.59 10.70 -33.03
C PHE A 213 -6.28 11.21 -33.62
N PRO A 214 -5.34 11.69 -32.81
CA PRO A 214 -4.04 12.08 -33.30
C PRO A 214 -3.27 10.83 -33.73
N MET A 215 -2.65 10.89 -34.91
CA MET A 215 -1.74 9.85 -35.38
C MET A 215 -0.41 9.86 -34.61
N GLU A 216 -0.06 10.99 -34.02
CA GLU A 216 1.22 11.19 -33.33
C GLU A 216 1.04 11.70 -31.89
N VAL A 217 1.98 11.32 -31.05
CA VAL A 217 2.11 11.78 -29.68
C VAL A 217 3.37 12.66 -29.60
N ILE A 218 3.26 13.82 -29.01
CA ILE A 218 4.43 14.67 -28.75
C ILE A 218 5.35 13.97 -27.75
N LYS A 219 6.58 13.72 -28.15
CA LYS A 219 7.60 13.07 -27.33
C LYS A 219 8.09 13.95 -26.19
#